data_f8119f3176572de12d0da4cc0bf1daba
#
_entry.id   f8119f3176572de12d0da4cc0bf1daba
#
_cell.length_a   1.000
_cell.length_b   1.000
_cell.length_c   1.000
_cell.angle_alpha   90.00
_cell.angle_beta   90.00
_cell.angle_gamma   90.00
#
_symmetry.space_group_name_H-M   'P 1'
#
loop_
_entity.id
_entity.type
_entity.pdbx_description
1 polymer ?
#
loop_
_entity_poly.entity_id
_entity_poly.type
_entity_poly.pdbx_seq_one_letter_code
_entity_poly.pdbx_strand_id
1 'polypeptide(L)'
;MRSLDIAGTGMQAQNTNVEVISNNIANITTTGFKRRRAEFQDLMYQNLRRVGANSSDTGSVVPSGAQIGLGVKTAAIYRINEQGTLQQTSNTLDLAIQGHGYFQITLPDGTTSYTRDGSFGLAPDGTIVTADGHTVQPGLQIPAAATGVTINP
;
A
#
# COMPACT_ATOMS: atom_id res chain seq x y z
N MET A 1 -7.27 -11.17 32.78
CA MET A 1 -8.04 -9.88 32.84
C MET A 1 -8.48 -9.49 31.45
N ARG A 2 -9.59 -10.01 31.04
CA ARG A 2 -10.11 -9.95 29.65
C ARG A 2 -10.23 -8.51 29.08
N SER A 3 -10.66 -7.54 29.91
CA SER A 3 -10.81 -6.15 29.46
C SER A 3 -9.46 -5.50 29.10
N LEU A 4 -8.39 -5.85 29.80
CA LEU A 4 -7.04 -5.37 29.48
C LEU A 4 -6.52 -5.99 28.19
N ASP A 5 -6.81 -7.27 27.97
CA ASP A 5 -6.40 -7.96 26.73
C ASP A 5 -7.12 -7.34 25.52
N ILE A 6 -8.43 -7.07 25.63
CA ILE A 6 -9.22 -6.40 24.58
C ILE A 6 -8.66 -4.99 24.31
N ALA A 7 -8.39 -4.22 25.36
CA ALA A 7 -7.79 -2.89 25.22
C ALA A 7 -6.39 -2.96 24.58
N GLY A 8 -5.59 -3.98 24.95
CA GLY A 8 -4.27 -4.24 24.36
C GLY A 8 -4.34 -4.48 22.86
N THR A 9 -5.29 -5.32 22.39
CA THR A 9 -5.48 -5.54 20.94
C THR A 9 -5.89 -4.27 20.21
N GLY A 10 -6.74 -3.44 20.83
CA GLY A 10 -7.14 -2.14 20.27
C GLY A 10 -5.96 -1.18 20.14
N MET A 11 -5.12 -1.08 21.16
CA MET A 11 -3.90 -0.26 21.11
C MET A 11 -2.92 -0.75 20.05
N GLN A 12 -2.73 -2.06 19.93
CA GLN A 12 -1.85 -2.65 18.92
C GLN A 12 -2.37 -2.37 17.50
N ALA A 13 -3.67 -2.46 17.28
CA ALA A 13 -4.28 -2.12 16.00
C ALA A 13 -4.08 -0.64 15.66
N GLN A 14 -4.27 0.27 16.61
CA GLN A 14 -4.01 1.70 16.40
C GLN A 14 -2.52 1.99 16.16
N ASN A 15 -1.62 1.30 16.84
CA ASN A 15 -0.19 1.44 16.59
C ASN A 15 0.16 1.05 15.14
N THR A 16 -0.33 -0.09 14.66
CA THR A 16 -0.17 -0.50 13.26
C THR A 16 -0.75 0.53 12.28
N ASN A 17 -1.91 1.11 12.61
CA ASN A 17 -2.50 2.17 11.78
C ASN A 17 -1.61 3.40 11.70
N VAL A 18 -1.06 3.85 12.83
CA VAL A 18 -0.12 4.97 12.90
C VAL A 18 1.16 4.67 12.13
N GLU A 19 1.70 3.46 12.21
CA GLU A 19 2.87 3.04 11.43
C GLU A 19 2.62 3.14 9.91
N VAL A 20 1.47 2.66 9.45
CA VAL A 20 1.09 2.74 8.03
C VAL A 20 0.92 4.19 7.58
N ILE A 21 0.26 5.03 8.38
CA ILE A 21 0.09 6.47 8.10
C ILE A 21 1.44 7.17 8.07
N SER A 22 2.32 6.90 9.03
CA SER A 22 3.66 7.48 9.09
C SER A 22 4.51 7.12 7.88
N ASN A 23 4.43 5.87 7.43
CA ASN A 23 5.08 5.45 6.18
C ASN A 23 4.52 6.18 4.95
N ASN A 24 3.20 6.37 4.86
CA ASN A 24 2.59 7.13 3.78
C ASN A 24 3.03 8.60 3.79
N ILE A 25 3.13 9.22 4.96
CA ILE A 25 3.59 10.62 5.11
C ILE A 25 5.07 10.74 4.74
N ALA A 26 5.92 9.82 5.21
CA ALA A 26 7.34 9.82 4.88
C ALA A 26 7.61 9.73 3.37
N ASN A 27 6.72 9.05 2.63
CA ASN A 27 6.84 8.84 1.19
C ASN A 27 5.94 9.74 0.35
N ILE A 28 5.42 10.85 0.90
CA ILE A 28 4.47 11.72 0.19
C ILE A 28 5.09 12.39 -1.04
N THR A 29 6.41 12.62 -1.00
CA THR A 29 7.19 13.22 -2.10
C THR A 29 7.84 12.18 -3.01
N THR A 30 7.73 10.88 -2.69
CA THR A 30 8.34 9.81 -3.48
C THR A 30 7.56 9.60 -4.77
N THR A 31 8.22 9.73 -5.92
CA THR A 31 7.62 9.54 -7.25
C THR A 31 7.14 8.10 -7.42
N GLY A 32 5.93 7.92 -7.94
CA GLY A 32 5.34 6.60 -8.16
C GLY A 32 4.93 5.85 -6.90
N PHE A 33 5.05 6.47 -5.70
CA PHE A 33 4.60 5.84 -4.45
C PHE A 33 3.10 5.60 -4.46
N LYS A 34 2.69 4.45 -3.96
CA LYS A 34 1.29 4.08 -3.75
C LYS A 34 1.01 3.92 -2.27
N ARG A 35 0.11 4.75 -1.75
CA ARG A 35 -0.28 4.72 -0.33
C ARG A 35 -0.80 3.35 0.08
N ARG A 36 -0.55 2.99 1.33
CA ARG A 36 -1.06 1.77 1.94
C ARG A 36 -2.17 2.11 2.93
N ARG A 37 -3.05 1.15 3.16
CA ARG A 37 -4.12 1.23 4.14
C ARG A 37 -4.17 -0.05 4.95
N ALA A 38 -4.27 0.09 6.26
CA ALA A 38 -4.53 -1.02 7.15
C ALA A 38 -6.03 -1.32 7.22
N GLU A 39 -6.39 -2.59 7.22
CA GLU A 39 -7.73 -3.08 7.49
C GLU A 39 -7.72 -3.91 8.75
N PHE A 40 -8.78 -3.77 9.52
CA PHE A 40 -8.94 -4.43 10.80
C PHE A 40 -10.17 -5.34 10.76
N GLN A 41 -10.08 -6.41 11.50
CA GLN A 41 -11.15 -7.38 11.67
C GLN A 41 -11.40 -7.58 13.15
N ASP A 42 -12.67 -7.66 13.54
CA ASP A 42 -13.04 -8.04 14.86
C ASP A 42 -12.69 -9.51 15.16
N LEU A 43 -12.47 -9.80 16.42
CA LEU A 43 -12.29 -11.16 16.91
C LEU A 43 -13.66 -11.75 17.30
N MET A 44 -13.66 -13.07 17.51
CA MET A 44 -14.87 -13.81 17.85
C MET A 44 -15.59 -13.19 19.08
N TYR A 45 -16.91 -13.33 19.08
CA TYR A 45 -17.75 -12.92 20.20
C TYR A 45 -17.94 -14.07 21.18
N GLN A 46 -17.81 -13.78 22.46
CA GLN A 46 -18.12 -14.72 23.51
C GLN A 46 -19.51 -14.43 24.07
N ASN A 47 -20.35 -15.47 24.10
CA ASN A 47 -21.67 -15.40 24.71
C ASN A 47 -21.51 -15.52 26.22
N LEU A 48 -21.81 -14.45 26.97
CA LEU A 48 -21.95 -14.49 28.43
C LEU A 48 -23.32 -15.03 28.81
N ARG A 49 -24.33 -14.73 28.00
CA ARG A 49 -25.70 -15.16 28.20
C ARG A 49 -26.33 -15.44 26.85
N ARG A 50 -26.89 -16.63 26.69
CA ARG A 50 -27.59 -17.02 25.47
C ARG A 50 -29.02 -16.50 25.51
N VAL A 51 -29.54 -16.11 24.35
CA VAL A 51 -30.99 -15.85 24.16
C VAL A 51 -31.74 -17.14 24.47
N GLY A 52 -32.84 -17.05 25.24
CA GLY A 52 -33.63 -18.19 25.62
C GLY A 52 -33.11 -18.96 26.84
N ALA A 53 -32.05 -18.48 27.51
CA ALA A 53 -31.61 -19.08 28.76
C ALA A 53 -32.61 -18.77 29.91
N ASN A 54 -32.85 -19.77 30.76
CA ASN A 54 -33.69 -19.56 31.94
C ASN A 54 -33.05 -18.56 32.90
N SER A 55 -33.81 -17.55 33.29
CA SER A 55 -33.40 -16.47 34.20
C SER A 55 -33.73 -16.77 35.64
N SER A 56 -34.72 -17.65 35.90
CA SER A 56 -35.15 -18.04 37.24
C SER A 56 -35.68 -19.48 37.23
N ASP A 57 -35.75 -20.08 38.41
CA ASP A 57 -36.35 -21.41 38.64
C ASP A 57 -37.84 -21.47 38.25
N THR A 58 -38.51 -20.33 38.18
CA THR A 58 -39.94 -20.21 37.84
C THR A 58 -40.21 -20.08 36.32
N GLY A 59 -39.18 -20.29 35.44
CA GLY A 59 -39.37 -20.38 34.00
C GLY A 59 -39.32 -19.09 33.22
N SER A 60 -38.83 -17.98 33.79
CA SER A 60 -38.59 -16.73 33.06
C SER A 60 -37.44 -16.92 32.05
N VAL A 61 -37.65 -16.53 30.79
CA VAL A 61 -36.70 -16.68 29.71
C VAL A 61 -36.10 -15.31 29.35
N VAL A 62 -34.79 -15.25 29.15
CA VAL A 62 -34.10 -14.00 28.79
C VAL A 62 -34.40 -13.64 27.34
N PRO A 63 -35.00 -12.46 27.07
CA PRO A 63 -35.33 -12.06 25.69
C PRO A 63 -34.13 -11.64 24.85
N SER A 64 -33.03 -11.22 25.47
CA SER A 64 -31.81 -10.80 24.75
C SER A 64 -30.57 -11.38 25.39
N GLY A 65 -29.64 -11.87 24.55
CA GLY A 65 -28.33 -12.38 24.99
C GLY A 65 -27.34 -11.24 25.26
N ALA A 66 -26.28 -11.56 26.01
CA ALA A 66 -25.14 -10.68 26.20
C ALA A 66 -23.92 -11.32 25.50
N GLN A 67 -23.39 -10.63 24.50
CA GLN A 67 -22.20 -11.04 23.77
C GLN A 67 -21.10 -9.97 23.93
N ILE A 68 -19.87 -10.42 24.15
CA ILE A 68 -18.70 -9.54 24.24
C ILE A 68 -17.71 -9.97 23.18
N GLY A 69 -17.28 -9.02 22.32
CA GLY A 69 -16.20 -9.22 21.38
C GLY A 69 -14.84 -9.35 22.09
N LEU A 70 -13.97 -10.19 21.60
CA LEU A 70 -12.64 -10.46 22.17
C LEU A 70 -11.55 -9.47 21.71
N GLY A 71 -11.92 -8.46 20.95
CA GLY A 71 -11.01 -7.43 20.47
C GLY A 71 -10.92 -7.35 18.95
N VAL A 72 -9.80 -6.83 18.46
CA VAL A 72 -9.53 -6.55 17.05
C VAL A 72 -8.16 -7.11 16.66
N LYS A 73 -8.02 -7.50 15.38
CA LYS A 73 -6.73 -7.85 14.78
C LYS A 73 -6.53 -7.11 13.45
N THR A 74 -5.30 -6.89 13.07
CA THR A 74 -4.96 -6.44 11.71
C THR A 74 -5.26 -7.57 10.73
N ALA A 75 -6.14 -7.33 9.77
CA ALA A 75 -6.53 -8.30 8.75
C ALA A 75 -5.58 -8.25 7.56
N ALA A 76 -5.31 -7.05 7.03
CA ALA A 76 -4.44 -6.85 5.87
C ALA A 76 -3.89 -5.42 5.85
N ILE A 77 -2.77 -5.25 5.15
CA ILE A 77 -2.24 -3.95 4.74
C ILE A 77 -2.10 -4.01 3.22
N TYR A 78 -2.98 -3.34 2.51
CA TYR A 78 -2.98 -3.38 1.05
C TYR A 78 -2.59 -2.03 0.44
N ARG A 79 -2.14 -2.09 -0.80
CA ARG A 79 -1.74 -0.94 -1.58
C ARG A 79 -2.93 -0.40 -2.37
N ILE A 80 -3.13 0.90 -2.35
CA ILE A 80 -4.16 1.59 -3.13
C ILE A 80 -3.54 1.99 -4.48
N ASN A 81 -4.04 1.42 -5.58
CA ASN A 81 -3.48 1.61 -6.92
C ASN A 81 -4.18 2.73 -7.73
N GLU A 82 -4.80 3.69 -7.06
CA GLU A 82 -5.40 4.84 -7.72
C GLU A 82 -4.35 5.69 -8.46
N GLN A 83 -4.77 6.30 -9.58
CA GLN A 83 -3.94 7.26 -10.31
C GLN A 83 -3.72 8.51 -9.46
N GLY A 84 -2.46 8.86 -9.24
CA GLY A 84 -2.08 10.13 -8.61
C GLY A 84 -2.15 11.30 -9.58
N THR A 85 -2.00 12.51 -9.06
CA THR A 85 -1.89 13.73 -9.86
C THR A 85 -0.60 13.70 -10.67
N LEU A 86 -0.70 13.97 -11.97
CA LEU A 86 0.47 14.13 -12.83
C LEU A 86 1.06 15.53 -12.59
N GLN A 87 2.37 15.59 -12.36
CA GLN A 87 3.10 16.83 -12.20
C GLN A 87 3.99 17.03 -13.43
N GLN A 88 3.90 18.20 -14.03
CA GLN A 88 4.76 18.57 -15.15
C GLN A 88 6.13 18.98 -14.59
N THR A 89 7.19 18.37 -15.14
CA THR A 89 8.59 18.67 -14.82
C THR A 89 9.28 19.31 -16.01
N SER A 90 10.45 19.90 -15.80
CA SER A 90 11.27 20.49 -16.87
C SER A 90 12.26 19.50 -17.47
N ASN A 91 12.32 18.26 -16.98
CA ASN A 91 13.23 17.25 -17.48
C ASN A 91 12.59 16.48 -18.64
N THR A 92 13.29 16.38 -19.76
CA THR A 92 12.80 15.74 -21.00
C THR A 92 12.69 14.21 -20.88
N LEU A 93 13.35 13.60 -19.89
CA LEU A 93 13.34 12.15 -19.66
C LEU A 93 12.37 11.70 -18.59
N ASP A 94 11.66 12.64 -17.97
CA ASP A 94 10.62 12.30 -16.99
C ASP A 94 9.36 11.85 -17.73
N LEU A 95 8.95 10.63 -17.45
CA LEU A 95 7.79 9.99 -18.07
C LEU A 95 6.74 9.62 -17.02
N ALA A 96 5.49 9.89 -17.32
CA ALA A 96 4.38 9.48 -16.46
C ALA A 96 3.37 8.65 -17.26
N ILE A 97 3.03 7.47 -16.74
CA ILE A 97 1.99 6.64 -17.34
C ILE A 97 0.62 7.13 -16.83
N GLN A 98 -0.25 7.53 -17.74
CA GLN A 98 -1.65 7.82 -17.45
C GLN A 98 -2.48 6.54 -17.59
N GLY A 99 -3.16 6.16 -16.51
CA GLY A 99 -3.92 4.91 -16.47
C GLY A 99 -3.15 3.75 -15.84
N HIS A 100 -3.48 2.52 -16.23
CA HIS A 100 -2.89 1.30 -15.68
C HIS A 100 -1.63 0.89 -16.47
N GLY A 101 -0.58 0.46 -15.75
CA GLY A 101 0.65 -0.02 -16.37
C GLY A 101 1.87 0.20 -15.46
N TYR A 102 3.02 -0.33 -15.86
CA TYR A 102 4.31 -0.19 -15.19
C TYR A 102 5.42 -0.14 -16.23
N PHE A 103 6.48 0.57 -15.92
CA PHE A 103 7.73 0.49 -16.69
C PHE A 103 8.44 -0.82 -16.35
N GLN A 104 8.96 -1.49 -17.35
CA GLN A 104 9.81 -2.66 -17.19
C GLN A 104 11.27 -2.23 -17.08
N ILE A 105 11.95 -2.71 -16.07
CA ILE A 105 13.38 -2.47 -15.85
C ILE A 105 14.12 -3.79 -15.75
N THR A 106 15.35 -3.83 -16.23
CA THR A 106 16.22 -4.99 -16.12
C THR A 106 17.19 -4.79 -14.97
N LEU A 107 17.18 -5.71 -14.00
CA LEU A 107 18.10 -5.72 -12.89
C LEU A 107 19.48 -6.29 -13.34
N PRO A 108 20.55 -6.06 -12.56
CA PRO A 108 21.89 -6.57 -12.90
C PRO A 108 21.98 -8.09 -12.99
N ASP A 109 21.09 -8.80 -12.34
CA ASP A 109 20.98 -10.27 -12.39
C ASP A 109 20.22 -10.79 -13.63
N GLY A 110 19.79 -9.90 -14.53
CA GLY A 110 19.03 -10.22 -15.74
C GLY A 110 17.54 -10.42 -15.49
N THR A 111 17.05 -10.29 -14.26
CA THR A 111 15.62 -10.40 -13.98
C THR A 111 14.87 -9.12 -14.37
N THR A 112 13.61 -9.27 -14.77
CA THR A 112 12.71 -8.15 -15.08
C THR A 112 11.98 -7.72 -13.83
N SER A 113 12.05 -6.44 -13.51
CA SER A 113 11.26 -5.82 -12.45
C SER A 113 10.33 -4.74 -13.01
N TYR A 114 9.36 -4.30 -12.22
CA TYR A 114 8.35 -3.33 -12.65
C TYR A 114 8.34 -2.13 -11.71
N THR A 115 8.40 -0.93 -12.28
CA THR A 115 8.32 0.32 -11.53
C THR A 115 7.23 1.24 -12.07
N ARG A 116 6.73 2.13 -11.24
CA ARG A 116 5.85 3.23 -11.64
C ARG A 116 6.60 4.57 -11.60
N ASP A 117 7.81 4.57 -11.09
CA ASP A 117 8.67 5.74 -11.13
C ASP A 117 9.13 5.97 -12.57
N GLY A 118 8.92 7.18 -13.07
CA GLY A 118 9.28 7.61 -14.40
C GLY A 118 10.39 8.67 -14.41
N SER A 119 11.10 8.86 -13.31
CA SER A 119 12.28 9.74 -13.26
C SER A 119 13.49 8.99 -13.82
N PHE A 120 13.68 9.11 -15.14
CA PHE A 120 14.78 8.42 -15.82
C PHE A 120 15.95 9.37 -16.07
N GLY A 121 17.14 8.79 -16.11
CA GLY A 121 18.39 9.47 -16.48
C GLY A 121 19.02 8.86 -17.72
N LEU A 122 20.05 9.51 -18.23
CA LEU A 122 20.87 9.02 -19.32
C LEU A 122 22.19 8.50 -18.78
N ALA A 123 22.50 7.23 -19.06
CA ALA A 123 23.81 6.66 -18.76
C ALA A 123 24.90 7.19 -19.72
N PRO A 124 26.20 7.07 -19.40
CA PRO A 124 27.28 7.54 -20.25
C PRO A 124 27.31 6.91 -21.65
N ASP A 125 26.75 5.73 -21.81
CA ASP A 125 26.61 4.98 -23.07
C ASP A 125 25.36 5.37 -23.88
N GLY A 126 24.58 6.35 -23.39
CA GLY A 126 23.36 6.81 -24.03
C GLY A 126 22.10 5.96 -23.74
N THR A 127 22.18 4.97 -22.86
CA THR A 127 21.00 4.18 -22.46
C THR A 127 20.15 4.91 -21.44
N ILE A 128 18.83 4.72 -21.51
CA ILE A 128 17.89 5.25 -20.51
C ILE A 128 17.90 4.32 -19.31
N VAL A 129 18.19 4.90 -18.13
CA VAL A 129 18.31 4.16 -16.87
C VAL A 129 17.50 4.82 -15.76
N THR A 130 17.17 4.05 -14.72
CA THR A 130 16.62 4.56 -13.46
C THR A 130 17.69 5.27 -12.63
N ALA A 131 17.30 5.93 -11.55
CA ALA A 131 18.23 6.55 -10.60
C ALA A 131 19.23 5.54 -10.01
N ASP A 132 18.86 4.27 -9.90
CA ASP A 132 19.73 3.18 -9.45
C ASP A 132 20.61 2.57 -10.56
N GLY A 133 20.52 3.07 -11.79
CA GLY A 133 21.30 2.60 -12.93
C GLY A 133 20.72 1.36 -13.65
N HIS A 134 19.48 0.98 -13.37
CA HIS A 134 18.83 -0.14 -14.06
C HIS A 134 18.28 0.28 -15.42
N THR A 135 18.54 -0.53 -16.45
CA THR A 135 18.10 -0.24 -17.81
C THR A 135 16.60 -0.40 -17.98
N VAL A 136 15.97 0.59 -18.60
CA VAL A 136 14.54 0.55 -18.96
C VAL A 136 14.37 -0.26 -20.24
N GLN A 137 13.48 -1.25 -20.22
CA GLN A 137 13.17 -2.01 -21.44
C GLN A 137 12.33 -1.19 -22.43
N PRO A 138 12.57 -1.31 -23.74
CA PRO A 138 13.41 -2.30 -24.45
C PRO A 138 14.89 -1.93 -24.61
N GLY A 139 15.47 -1.10 -23.75
CA GLY A 139 16.89 -0.74 -23.85
C GLY A 139 17.15 0.36 -24.89
N LEU A 140 16.33 1.41 -24.84
CA LEU A 140 16.45 2.54 -25.76
C LEU A 140 17.78 3.27 -25.55
N GLN A 141 18.54 3.42 -26.63
CA GLN A 141 19.79 4.19 -26.68
C GLN A 141 19.56 5.50 -27.42
N ILE A 142 19.96 6.60 -26.81
CA ILE A 142 19.95 7.92 -27.42
C ILE A 142 21.35 8.17 -27.96
N PRO A 143 21.55 8.33 -29.32
CA PRO A 143 22.84 8.60 -29.87
C PRO A 143 23.38 9.95 -29.40
N ALA A 144 24.70 10.04 -29.17
CA ALA A 144 25.36 11.27 -28.69
C ALA A 144 25.18 12.47 -29.64
N ALA A 145 24.82 12.22 -30.89
CA ALA A 145 24.53 13.26 -31.89
C ALA A 145 23.07 13.79 -31.84
N ALA A 146 22.23 13.26 -30.94
CA ALA A 146 20.83 13.70 -30.83
C ALA A 146 20.79 15.14 -30.30
N THR A 147 20.11 16.03 -31.02
CA THR A 147 19.90 17.44 -30.63
C THR A 147 18.70 17.66 -29.74
N GLY A 148 17.83 16.67 -29.58
CA GLY A 148 16.67 16.71 -28.71
C GLY A 148 15.90 15.39 -28.68
N VAL A 149 15.21 15.15 -27.59
CA VAL A 149 14.32 14.01 -27.40
C VAL A 149 12.91 14.54 -27.20
N THR A 150 11.97 14.08 -28.00
CA THR A 150 10.55 14.41 -27.85
C THR A 150 9.77 13.11 -27.69
N ILE A 151 8.97 13.03 -26.65
CA ILE A 151 8.14 11.87 -26.35
C ILE A 151 6.70 12.28 -26.55
N ASN A 152 6.02 11.62 -27.49
CA ASN A 152 4.61 11.83 -27.72
C ASN A 152 3.78 10.97 -26.76
N PRO A 153 2.63 11.49 -26.27
CA PRO A 153 1.71 10.75 -25.40
C PRO A 153 1.08 9.54 -26.07
#